data_8ee12db728f81268136fab199c13c69e
#
_entry.id   8ee12db728f81268136fab199c13c69e
#
_cell.length_a   1.000
_cell.length_b   1.000
_cell.length_c   1.000
_cell.angle_alpha   90.00
_cell.angle_beta   90.00
_cell.angle_gamma   90.00
#
_symmetry.space_group_name_H-M   'P 1'
#
loop_
_entity.id
_entity.type
_entity.pdbx_description
1 polymer ?
#
loop_
_entity_poly.entity_id
_entity_poly.type
_entity_poly.pdbx_seq_one_letter_code
_entity_poly.pdbx_strand_id
1 'polypeptide(L)'
;MKVRAFVFDDDEIVRSLISTVFERRGYEVYGFSEPRACPLLLDRECPCPKDHVCADIIISDLDMPNMNGLELIENQIKHGCRAPNFALVSGDWSEPELKRAQEIGCTTFSKPVRVGELIDWMDQCEKRIDPKRKLWDWSQH
;
A
#
# COMPACT_ATOMS: atom_id res chain seq x y z
N MET A 1 14.85 -4.49 11.50
CA MET A 1 13.37 -4.55 11.55
C MET A 1 12.86 -5.09 10.22
N LYS A 2 12.00 -6.08 10.26
CA LYS A 2 11.41 -6.63 9.06
C LYS A 2 10.20 -5.79 8.65
N VAL A 3 10.18 -5.33 7.41
CA VAL A 3 9.10 -4.50 6.87
C VAL A 3 8.35 -5.32 5.82
N ARG A 4 7.03 -5.30 5.87
CA ARG A 4 6.17 -5.97 4.88
C ARG A 4 5.41 -4.94 4.07
N ALA A 5 5.39 -5.12 2.75
CA ALA A 5 4.72 -4.24 1.81
C ALA A 5 3.77 -5.00 0.90
N PHE A 6 2.62 -4.38 0.62
CA PHE A 6 1.67 -4.85 -0.40
C PHE A 6 1.71 -3.87 -1.57
N VAL A 7 1.82 -4.41 -2.78
CA VAL A 7 1.89 -3.62 -4.02
C VAL A 7 0.74 -4.05 -4.93
N PHE A 8 -0.16 -3.13 -5.22
CA PHE A 8 -1.31 -3.35 -6.09
C PHE A 8 -1.14 -2.58 -7.38
N ASP A 9 -1.00 -3.27 -8.50
CA ASP A 9 -0.93 -2.66 -9.83
C ASP A 9 -1.24 -3.72 -10.87
N ASP A 10 -2.15 -3.42 -11.80
CA ASP A 10 -2.48 -4.32 -12.90
C ASP A 10 -1.37 -4.38 -13.96
N ASP A 11 -0.51 -3.35 -14.00
CA ASP A 11 0.66 -3.34 -14.88
C ASP A 11 1.81 -4.12 -14.23
N GLU A 12 2.13 -5.25 -14.82
CA GLU A 12 3.20 -6.12 -14.32
C GLU A 12 4.56 -5.41 -14.25
N ILE A 13 4.85 -4.54 -15.21
CA ILE A 13 6.13 -3.82 -15.24
C ILE A 13 6.25 -2.87 -14.05
N VAL A 14 5.21 -2.08 -13.80
CA VAL A 14 5.18 -1.14 -12.67
C VAL A 14 5.22 -1.90 -11.34
N ARG A 15 4.40 -2.95 -11.23
CA ARG A 15 4.36 -3.78 -10.02
C ARG A 15 5.74 -4.39 -9.73
N SER A 16 6.41 -4.90 -10.76
CA SER A 16 7.75 -5.49 -10.63
C SER A 16 8.79 -4.45 -10.25
N LEU A 17 8.72 -3.25 -10.82
CA LEU A 17 9.65 -2.18 -10.49
C LEU A 17 9.58 -1.81 -9.00
N ILE A 18 8.38 -1.54 -8.53
CA ILE A 18 8.16 -1.16 -7.13
C ILE A 18 8.57 -2.30 -6.19
N SER A 19 8.15 -3.52 -6.51
CA SER A 19 8.49 -4.71 -5.72
C SER A 19 10.00 -4.91 -5.63
N THR A 20 10.71 -4.74 -6.74
CA THR A 20 12.17 -4.90 -6.78
C THR A 20 12.87 -3.89 -5.89
N VAL A 21 12.43 -2.62 -5.92
CA VAL A 21 13.03 -1.58 -5.07
C VAL A 21 12.83 -1.93 -3.60
N PHE A 22 11.65 -2.37 -3.23
CA PHE A 22 11.34 -2.78 -1.84
C PHE A 22 12.17 -4.00 -1.42
N GLU A 23 12.23 -5.02 -2.29
CA GLU A 23 12.97 -6.25 -2.00
C GLU A 23 14.46 -6.02 -1.85
N ARG A 24 15.04 -5.09 -2.61
CA ARG A 24 16.45 -4.72 -2.48
C ARG A 24 16.79 -4.11 -1.12
N ARG A 25 15.79 -3.51 -0.48
CA ARG A 25 15.96 -2.97 0.88
C ARG A 25 15.71 -4.04 1.95
N GLY A 26 15.37 -5.24 1.56
CA GLY A 26 15.12 -6.35 2.47
C GLY A 26 13.68 -6.47 2.93
N TYR A 27 12.74 -5.76 2.27
CA TYR A 27 11.34 -5.86 2.62
C TYR A 27 10.74 -7.17 2.11
N GLU A 28 9.77 -7.69 2.84
CA GLU A 28 8.92 -8.78 2.40
C GLU A 28 7.79 -8.18 1.57
N VAL A 29 7.70 -8.56 0.28
CA VAL A 29 6.76 -7.93 -0.65
C VAL A 29 5.77 -8.95 -1.19
N TYR A 30 4.49 -8.54 -1.22
CA TYR A 30 3.41 -9.28 -1.89
C TYR A 30 2.81 -8.39 -2.95
N GLY A 31 2.87 -8.83 -4.21
CA GLY A 31 2.31 -8.10 -5.34
C GLY A 31 0.96 -8.67 -5.77
N PHE A 32 0.03 -7.79 -6.09
CA PHE A 32 -1.32 -8.16 -6.52
C PHE A 32 -1.65 -7.42 -7.81
N SER A 33 -2.15 -8.15 -8.82
CA SER A 33 -2.52 -7.56 -10.11
C SER A 33 -3.87 -6.84 -10.05
N GLU A 34 -4.69 -7.18 -9.08
CA GLU A 34 -6.00 -6.54 -8.89
C GLU A 34 -6.43 -6.62 -7.43
N PRO A 35 -7.34 -5.73 -7.00
CA PRO A 35 -7.81 -5.72 -5.62
C PRO A 35 -8.41 -7.04 -5.16
N ARG A 36 -9.08 -7.77 -6.06
CA ARG A 36 -9.74 -9.05 -5.72
C ARG A 36 -8.78 -10.14 -5.28
N ALA A 37 -7.51 -10.02 -5.63
CA ALA A 37 -6.49 -10.98 -5.22
C ALA A 37 -6.08 -10.80 -3.76
N CYS A 38 -6.50 -9.70 -3.14
CA CYS A 38 -6.11 -9.35 -1.78
C CYS A 38 -7.14 -9.84 -0.76
N PRO A 39 -6.71 -10.60 0.27
CA PRO A 39 -7.62 -11.04 1.32
C PRO A 39 -8.16 -9.89 2.17
N LEU A 40 -7.60 -8.69 2.04
CA LEU A 40 -8.05 -7.50 2.76
C LEU A 40 -9.33 -6.90 2.19
N LEU A 41 -9.71 -7.27 0.95
CA LEU A 41 -10.91 -6.75 0.29
C LEU A 41 -12.17 -7.47 0.73
N LEU A 42 -12.31 -7.63 2.01
CA LEU A 42 -13.52 -8.16 2.59
C LEU A 42 -14.35 -6.99 3.09
N ASP A 43 -15.64 -7.01 2.78
CA ASP A 43 -16.58 -5.99 3.22
C ASP A 43 -16.90 -6.21 4.71
N ARG A 44 -15.87 -6.09 5.54
CA ARG A 44 -15.95 -6.30 6.98
C ARG A 44 -14.80 -5.58 7.69
N GLU A 45 -14.90 -5.50 9.00
CA GLU A 45 -13.83 -4.93 9.82
C GLU A 45 -12.50 -5.66 9.63
N CYS A 46 -11.40 -4.94 9.75
CA CYS A 46 -10.07 -5.49 9.65
C CYS A 46 -9.89 -6.61 10.68
N PRO A 47 -9.53 -7.82 10.24
CA PRO A 47 -9.40 -8.96 11.15
C PRO A 47 -8.06 -9.02 11.90
N CYS A 48 -7.16 -8.07 11.68
CA CYS A 48 -5.85 -8.08 12.33
C CYS A 48 -6.00 -8.01 13.85
N PRO A 49 -5.36 -8.91 14.59
CA PRO A 49 -5.38 -8.86 16.06
C PRO A 49 -4.78 -7.55 16.58
N LYS A 50 -5.07 -7.24 17.84
CA LYS A 50 -4.50 -6.07 18.50
C LYS A 50 -2.98 -6.15 18.45
N ASP A 51 -2.33 -5.00 18.20
CA ASP A 51 -0.89 -4.87 18.07
C ASP A 51 -0.28 -5.57 16.84
N HIS A 52 -1.13 -6.06 15.94
CA HIS A 52 -0.71 -6.68 14.68
C HIS A 52 -1.10 -5.80 13.50
N VAL A 53 -0.30 -5.88 12.43
CA VAL A 53 -0.63 -5.31 11.13
C VAL A 53 -0.36 -6.37 10.06
N CYS A 54 -1.16 -6.40 9.01
CA CYS A 54 -0.94 -7.31 7.88
C CYS A 54 0.15 -6.79 6.95
N ALA A 55 0.35 -5.48 6.91
CA ALA A 55 1.41 -4.83 6.16
C ALA A 55 1.79 -3.51 6.81
N ASP A 56 3.04 -3.11 6.62
CA ASP A 56 3.58 -1.83 7.09
C ASP A 56 3.43 -0.75 6.03
N ILE A 57 3.37 -1.15 4.77
CA ILE A 57 3.29 -0.28 3.61
C ILE A 57 2.29 -0.86 2.64
N ILE A 58 1.35 -0.03 2.17
CA ILE A 58 0.41 -0.40 1.12
C ILE A 58 0.53 0.66 0.03
N ILE A 59 0.92 0.25 -1.17
CA ILE A 59 1.00 1.12 -2.33
C ILE A 59 0.14 0.55 -3.45
N SER A 60 -0.69 1.39 -4.06
CA SER A 60 -1.65 0.97 -5.08
C SER A 60 -1.64 1.91 -6.28
N ASP A 61 -1.84 1.33 -7.45
CA ASP A 61 -2.21 2.11 -8.64
C ASP A 61 -3.60 2.72 -8.38
N LEU A 62 -3.77 3.97 -8.79
CA LEU A 62 -5.07 4.64 -8.70
C LEU A 62 -6.09 3.99 -9.64
N ASP A 63 -5.67 3.65 -10.86
CA ASP A 63 -6.55 3.16 -11.91
C ASP A 63 -6.42 1.64 -12.09
N MET A 64 -7.25 0.87 -11.40
CA MET A 64 -7.32 -0.58 -11.55
C MET A 64 -8.66 -1.01 -12.14
N PRO A 65 -8.72 -2.16 -12.87
CA PRO A 65 -9.93 -2.54 -13.64
C PRO A 65 -11.23 -2.61 -12.84
N ASN A 66 -11.20 -3.06 -11.62
CA ASN A 66 -12.43 -3.31 -10.85
C ASN A 66 -12.63 -2.41 -9.66
N MET A 67 -11.63 -1.61 -9.32
CA MET A 67 -11.70 -0.71 -8.18
C MET A 67 -10.64 0.38 -8.31
N ASN A 68 -11.01 1.61 -8.02
CA ASN A 68 -10.07 2.71 -7.92
C ASN A 68 -9.22 2.53 -6.67
N GLY A 69 -7.91 2.76 -6.78
CA GLY A 69 -6.99 2.60 -5.63
C GLY A 69 -7.32 3.51 -4.45
N LEU A 70 -7.85 4.69 -4.72
CA LEU A 70 -8.28 5.60 -3.66
C LEU A 70 -9.46 5.02 -2.89
N GLU A 71 -10.42 4.42 -3.59
CA GLU A 71 -11.54 3.72 -2.94
C GLU A 71 -11.04 2.53 -2.12
N LEU A 72 -10.06 1.79 -2.64
CA LEU A 72 -9.47 0.67 -1.92
C LEU A 72 -8.89 1.13 -0.58
N ILE A 73 -8.08 2.18 -0.60
CA ILE A 73 -7.42 2.68 0.61
C ILE A 73 -8.44 3.28 1.58
N GLU A 74 -9.39 4.07 1.08
CA GLU A 74 -10.45 4.63 1.92
C GLU A 74 -11.24 3.51 2.60
N ASN A 75 -11.56 2.46 1.87
CA ASN A 75 -12.28 1.31 2.40
C ASN A 75 -11.48 0.59 3.50
N GLN A 76 -10.18 0.41 3.28
CA GLN A 76 -9.32 -0.22 4.28
C GLN A 76 -9.26 0.60 5.57
N ILE A 77 -9.09 1.90 5.45
CA ILE A 77 -9.04 2.80 6.61
C ILE A 77 -10.38 2.79 7.35
N LYS A 78 -11.49 2.85 6.61
CA LYS A 78 -12.84 2.83 7.17
C LYS A 78 -13.10 1.55 7.97
N HIS A 79 -12.56 0.42 7.52
CA HIS A 79 -12.74 -0.87 8.18
C HIS A 79 -11.66 -1.19 9.22
N GLY A 80 -10.91 -0.18 9.65
CA GLY A 80 -10.01 -0.30 10.78
C GLY A 80 -8.60 -0.80 10.47
N CYS A 81 -8.17 -0.76 9.20
CA CYS A 81 -6.81 -1.13 8.84
C CYS A 81 -5.81 -0.23 9.57
N ARG A 82 -4.82 -0.85 10.22
CA ARG A 82 -3.82 -0.13 11.02
C ARG A 82 -2.46 -0.02 10.32
N ALA A 83 -2.39 -0.31 9.02
CA ALA A 83 -1.17 -0.09 8.26
C ALA A 83 -0.79 1.40 8.36
N PRO A 84 0.45 1.73 8.72
CA PRO A 84 0.82 3.12 8.96
C PRO A 84 1.13 3.93 7.70
N ASN A 85 1.36 3.26 6.57
CA ASN A 85 1.82 3.93 5.36
C ASN A 85 1.00 3.52 4.14
N PHE A 86 0.38 4.50 3.48
CA PHE A 86 -0.38 4.30 2.25
C PHE A 86 0.13 5.24 1.16
N ALA A 87 0.22 4.73 -0.06
CA ALA A 87 0.55 5.53 -1.23
C ALA A 87 -0.29 5.13 -2.44
N LEU A 88 -0.49 6.08 -3.33
CA LEU A 88 -1.18 5.90 -4.60
C LEU A 88 -0.30 6.38 -5.75
N VAL A 89 -0.36 5.68 -6.85
CA VAL A 89 0.43 5.97 -8.06
C VAL A 89 -0.52 6.17 -9.22
N SER A 90 -0.35 7.25 -9.99
CA SER A 90 -1.17 7.51 -11.18
C SER A 90 -0.37 8.21 -12.27
N GLY A 91 -0.73 7.92 -13.52
CA GLY A 91 -0.19 8.65 -14.67
C GLY A 91 -0.92 9.95 -14.94
N ASP A 92 -2.10 10.13 -14.35
CA ASP A 92 -2.95 11.29 -14.61
C ASP A 92 -3.76 11.66 -13.35
N TRP A 93 -3.17 12.48 -12.51
CA TRP A 93 -3.81 12.95 -11.29
C TRP A 93 -4.74 14.12 -11.56
N SER A 94 -6.01 14.03 -11.11
CA SER A 94 -6.90 15.20 -11.05
C SER A 94 -6.71 15.90 -9.71
N GLU A 95 -7.06 17.20 -9.65
CA GLU A 95 -6.98 17.94 -8.38
C GLU A 95 -7.89 17.38 -7.30
N PRO A 96 -9.16 16.97 -7.59
CA PRO A 96 -9.99 16.35 -6.58
C PRO A 96 -9.40 15.07 -6.01
N GLU A 97 -8.77 14.24 -6.86
CA GLU A 97 -8.12 13.00 -6.41
C GLU A 97 -6.92 13.28 -5.51
N LEU A 98 -6.08 14.24 -5.89
CA LEU A 98 -4.93 14.66 -5.06
C LEU A 98 -5.40 15.15 -3.70
N LYS A 99 -6.46 15.95 -3.68
CA LYS A 99 -7.02 16.49 -2.46
C LYS A 99 -7.54 15.39 -1.55
N ARG A 100 -8.30 14.44 -2.10
CA ARG A 100 -8.83 13.31 -1.32
C ARG A 100 -7.72 12.43 -0.77
N ALA A 101 -6.70 12.15 -1.58
CA ALA A 101 -5.55 11.37 -1.14
C ALA A 101 -4.85 12.04 0.04
N GLN A 102 -4.65 13.34 -0.05
CA GLN A 102 -4.03 14.13 1.01
C GLN A 102 -4.88 14.11 2.28
N GLU A 103 -6.19 14.26 2.15
CA GLU A 103 -7.12 14.26 3.29
C GLU A 103 -7.09 12.95 4.08
N ILE A 104 -6.89 11.82 3.42
CA ILE A 104 -6.81 10.52 4.08
C ILE A 104 -5.38 10.14 4.48
N GLY A 105 -4.41 11.05 4.31
CA GLY A 105 -3.02 10.81 4.71
C GLY A 105 -2.24 9.92 3.77
N CYS A 106 -2.65 9.84 2.52
CA CYS A 106 -2.02 9.00 1.51
C CYS A 106 -0.96 9.78 0.73
N THR A 107 0.21 9.19 0.54
CA THR A 107 1.25 9.77 -0.30
C THR A 107 0.92 9.51 -1.77
N THR A 108 1.24 10.45 -2.65
CA THR A 108 0.95 10.33 -4.08
C THR A 108 2.23 10.32 -4.91
N PHE A 109 2.25 9.46 -5.91
CA PHE A 109 3.33 9.38 -6.88
C PHE A 109 2.77 9.51 -8.29
N SER A 110 3.52 10.14 -9.18
CA SER A 110 3.18 10.22 -10.59
C SER A 110 3.97 9.17 -11.38
N LYS A 111 3.35 8.59 -12.42
CA LYS A 111 4.04 7.70 -13.34
C LYS A 111 4.77 8.52 -14.40
N PRO A 112 5.97 8.13 -14.82
CA PRO A 112 6.71 6.95 -14.37
C PRO A 112 7.25 7.14 -12.95
N VAL A 113 7.18 6.07 -12.14
CA VAL A 113 7.66 6.11 -10.76
C VAL A 113 9.17 6.28 -10.75
N ARG A 114 9.66 7.28 -10.01
CA ARG A 114 11.09 7.52 -9.89
C ARG A 114 11.63 6.80 -8.66
N VAL A 115 12.67 6.02 -8.86
CA VAL A 115 13.27 5.20 -7.80
C VAL A 115 13.71 6.05 -6.61
N GLY A 116 14.32 7.22 -6.88
CA GLY A 116 14.77 8.12 -5.80
C GLY A 116 13.63 8.62 -4.93
N GLU A 117 12.49 8.98 -5.54
CA GLU A 117 11.30 9.42 -4.80
C GLU A 117 10.75 8.29 -3.93
N LEU A 118 10.75 7.07 -4.47
CA LEU A 118 10.27 5.90 -3.76
C LEU A 118 11.16 5.60 -2.55
N ILE A 119 12.48 5.68 -2.72
CA ILE A 119 13.45 5.47 -1.65
C ILE A 119 13.27 6.51 -0.55
N ASP A 120 13.12 7.78 -0.91
CA ASP A 120 12.89 8.86 0.07
C ASP A 120 11.62 8.59 0.88
N TRP A 121 10.57 8.14 0.22
CA TRP A 121 9.32 7.77 0.91
C TRP A 121 9.53 6.58 1.84
N MET A 122 10.29 5.57 1.41
CA MET A 122 10.61 4.41 2.24
C MET A 122 11.30 4.82 3.54
N ASP A 123 12.22 5.80 3.46
CA ASP A 123 12.88 6.35 4.65
C ASP A 123 11.85 6.95 5.61
N GLN A 124 10.85 7.66 5.09
CA GLN A 124 9.79 8.23 5.91
C GLN A 124 8.88 7.16 6.48
N CYS A 125 8.56 6.15 5.69
CA CYS A 125 7.71 5.04 6.13
C CYS A 125 8.29 4.32 7.34
N GLU A 126 9.58 4.04 7.31
CA GLU A 126 10.24 3.32 8.40
C GLU A 126 10.15 4.06 9.73
N LYS A 127 10.13 5.39 9.69
CA LYS A 127 9.98 6.21 10.90
C LYS A 127 8.58 6.12 11.51
N ARG A 128 7.57 5.73 10.73
CA ARG A 128 6.17 5.61 11.18
C ARG A 128 5.83 4.20 11.65
N ILE A 129 6.73 3.24 11.46
CA ILE A 129 6.48 1.85 11.85
C ILE A 129 6.86 1.68 13.32
N ASP A 130 5.92 1.17 14.12
CA ASP A 130 6.22 0.79 15.51
C ASP A 130 7.04 -0.49 15.49
N PRO A 131 8.29 -0.47 15.97
CA PRO A 131 9.13 -1.67 15.97
C PRO A 131 8.59 -2.78 16.87
N LYS A 132 7.67 -2.46 17.77
CA LYS A 132 7.05 -3.43 18.67
C LYS A 132 5.81 -4.09 18.07
N ARG A 133 5.31 -3.59 16.90
CA ARG A 133 4.16 -4.21 16.26
C ARG A 133 4.53 -5.62 15.80
N LYS A 134 3.52 -6.46 15.64
CA LYS A 134 3.67 -7.80 15.11
C LYS A 134 3.06 -7.87 13.72
N LEU A 135 3.73 -8.59 12.82
CA LEU A 135 3.19 -8.84 11.48
C LEU A 135 2.26 -10.04 11.55
N TRP A 136 1.01 -9.84 11.11
CA TRP A 136 -0.01 -10.88 11.15
C TRP A 136 0.12 -11.82 9.96
N ASP A 137 -0.01 -13.12 10.20
CA ASP A 137 0.00 -14.10 9.12
C ASP A 137 -1.39 -14.19 8.48
N TRP A 138 -1.66 -13.27 7.57
CA TRP A 138 -2.94 -13.17 6.89
C TRP A 138 -3.20 -14.35 5.94
N SER A 139 -2.15 -15.03 5.48
CA SER A 139 -2.27 -16.10 4.49
C SER A 139 -2.98 -17.35 5.02
N GLN A 140 -3.09 -17.46 6.33
CA GLN A 140 -3.77 -18.60 6.97
C GLN A 140 -5.24 -18.28 7.33
N HIS A 141 -5.70 -17.11 6.96
CA HIS A 141 -7.03 -16.62 7.27
C HIS A 141 -7.73 -16.10 6.01
#